data_1d69910bc3a6acd7c478295c3f2cdc2a
#
_entry.id   1d69910bc3a6acd7c478295c3f2cdc2a
#
_cell.length_a   1.000
_cell.length_b   1.000
_cell.length_c   1.000
_cell.angle_alpha   90.00
_cell.angle_beta   90.00
_cell.angle_gamma   90.00
#
_symmetry.space_group_name_H-M   'P 1'
#
loop_
_entity.id
_entity.type
_entity.pdbx_description
1 polymer ?
#
loop_
_entity_poly.entity_id
_entity_poly.type
_entity_poly.pdbx_seq_one_letter_code
_entity_poly.pdbx_strand_id
1 'polypeptide(L)'
;YGAECAGDTQFTVEQETIQDAADIVDLIAKQPEIDSSAIYVLGHSLGGLCMPRIAAETPEAAGYIMMAAPVMDLASLMKMQYEHLAQIMNTDQEKASMDAMVAELDKLQQLDSLPEDEAVAGAYPAYWKDLLSYDPIKTAETITKPVLVLQGEEDYQVPMSEYEQWKTAFEDYASWQFHSY
;
A
#
# COMPACT_ATOMS: atom_id res chain seq x y z
N TYR A 1 15.06 8.81 5.85
CA TYR A 1 13.66 8.74 6.26
C TYR A 1 13.51 8.43 7.76
N GLY A 2 13.86 7.24 8.23
CA GLY A 2 13.54 6.81 9.59
C GLY A 2 14.09 7.67 10.73
N ALA A 3 15.20 8.39 10.54
CA ALA A 3 15.79 9.21 11.58
C ALA A 3 15.22 10.64 11.63
N GLU A 4 14.77 11.17 10.50
CA GLU A 4 14.23 12.54 10.40
C GLU A 4 12.76 12.61 10.83
N CYS A 5 12.00 11.54 10.60
CA CYS A 5 10.59 11.43 10.99
C CYS A 5 10.39 10.71 12.34
N ALA A 6 11.47 10.23 12.98
CA ALA A 6 11.40 9.58 14.27
C ALA A 6 10.86 10.54 15.34
N GLY A 7 9.66 10.24 15.84
CA GLY A 7 8.97 11.07 16.84
C GLY A 7 7.99 12.09 16.27
N ASP A 8 7.81 12.18 14.94
CA ASP A 8 6.73 12.95 14.36
C ASP A 8 5.42 12.15 14.42
N THR A 9 4.59 12.48 15.40
CA THR A 9 3.30 11.81 15.63
C THR A 9 2.24 12.13 14.57
N GLN A 10 2.48 13.10 13.70
CA GLN A 10 1.56 13.50 12.61
C GLN A 10 2.00 12.98 11.23
N PHE A 11 3.13 12.25 11.17
CA PHE A 11 3.62 11.65 9.93
C PHE A 11 2.65 10.58 9.43
N THR A 12 2.30 10.63 8.13
CA THR A 12 1.33 9.73 7.52
C THR A 12 1.90 9.10 6.25
N VAL A 13 1.15 8.21 5.60
CA VAL A 13 1.52 7.63 4.31
C VAL A 13 1.59 8.69 3.20
N GLU A 14 0.93 9.83 3.38
CA GLU A 14 1.02 10.96 2.46
C GLU A 14 2.47 11.44 2.30
N GLN A 15 3.16 11.68 3.43
CA GLN A 15 4.56 12.12 3.40
C GLN A 15 5.53 10.98 3.10
N GLU A 16 5.22 9.75 3.56
CA GLU A 16 6.12 8.62 3.39
C GLU A 16 6.22 8.14 1.94
N THR A 17 5.11 8.13 1.23
CA THR A 17 5.00 7.40 -0.04
C THR A 17 4.43 8.25 -1.16
N ILE A 18 3.34 8.99 -0.90
CA ILE A 18 2.58 9.63 -1.97
C ILE A 18 3.29 10.88 -2.46
N GLN A 19 3.66 11.78 -1.54
CA GLN A 19 4.37 13.01 -1.88
C GLN A 19 5.73 12.72 -2.49
N ASP A 20 6.47 11.73 -1.95
CA ASP A 20 7.76 11.34 -2.49
C ASP A 20 7.66 10.79 -3.91
N ALA A 21 6.64 9.98 -4.20
CA ALA A 21 6.40 9.48 -5.56
C ALA A 21 6.11 10.64 -6.52
N ALA A 22 5.30 11.61 -6.11
CA ALA A 22 5.02 12.80 -6.91
C ALA A 22 6.28 13.65 -7.16
N ASP A 23 7.05 13.91 -6.10
CA ASP A 23 8.29 14.70 -6.19
C ASP A 23 9.33 14.01 -7.10
N ILE A 24 9.42 12.66 -7.07
CA ILE A 24 10.31 11.89 -7.94
C ILE A 24 9.85 11.97 -9.39
N VAL A 25 8.56 11.80 -9.69
CA VAL A 25 8.02 11.93 -11.05
C VAL A 25 8.33 13.32 -11.60
N ASP A 26 8.06 14.35 -10.84
CA ASP A 26 8.37 15.74 -11.17
C ASP A 26 9.88 15.99 -11.41
N LEU A 27 10.74 15.38 -10.60
CA LEU A 27 12.18 15.50 -10.71
C LEU A 27 12.70 14.83 -11.98
N ILE A 28 12.29 13.59 -12.26
CA ILE A 28 12.76 12.84 -13.44
C ILE A 28 12.19 13.41 -14.75
N ALA A 29 10.96 13.95 -14.73
CA ALA A 29 10.37 14.58 -15.91
C ALA A 29 11.13 15.82 -16.40
N LYS A 30 11.92 16.44 -15.53
CA LYS A 30 12.76 17.61 -15.85
C LYS A 30 14.15 17.25 -16.37
N GLN A 31 14.53 15.96 -16.37
CA GLN A 31 15.84 15.53 -16.86
C GLN A 31 15.85 15.49 -18.39
N PRO A 32 16.87 16.07 -19.04
CA PRO A 32 16.92 16.17 -20.50
C PRO A 32 17.07 14.82 -21.20
N GLU A 33 17.51 13.77 -20.49
CA GLU A 33 17.69 12.41 -20.99
C GLU A 33 16.42 11.56 -20.88
N ILE A 34 15.38 12.05 -20.18
CA ILE A 34 14.15 11.32 -19.93
C ILE A 34 13.06 11.78 -20.90
N ASP A 35 12.41 10.83 -21.53
CA ASP A 35 11.15 11.09 -22.23
C ASP A 35 10.02 11.24 -21.21
N SER A 36 9.66 12.48 -20.90
CA SER A 36 8.61 12.79 -19.92
C SER A 36 7.23 12.25 -20.30
N SER A 37 7.01 11.90 -21.57
CA SER A 37 5.76 11.29 -22.02
C SER A 37 5.69 9.76 -21.81
N ALA A 38 6.78 9.15 -21.31
CA ALA A 38 6.93 7.72 -21.12
C ALA A 38 7.33 7.34 -19.67
N ILE A 39 6.96 8.16 -18.69
CA ILE A 39 7.19 7.89 -17.27
C ILE A 39 6.04 7.02 -16.73
N TYR A 40 6.37 5.84 -16.22
CA TYR A 40 5.43 4.94 -15.57
C TYR A 40 5.77 4.81 -14.09
N VAL A 41 4.76 4.79 -13.23
CA VAL A 41 4.94 4.56 -11.79
C VAL A 41 4.59 3.12 -11.47
N LEU A 42 5.50 2.43 -10.75
CA LEU A 42 5.27 1.07 -10.26
C LEU A 42 5.18 1.08 -8.74
N GLY A 43 4.11 0.54 -8.21
CA GLY A 43 3.91 0.33 -6.78
C GLY A 43 3.76 -1.16 -6.45
N HIS A 44 4.54 -1.63 -5.47
CA HIS A 44 4.47 -3.00 -4.96
C HIS A 44 3.89 -3.01 -3.55
N SER A 45 2.99 -3.94 -3.23
CA SER A 45 2.40 -4.11 -1.91
C SER A 45 1.77 -2.80 -1.40
N LEU A 46 2.26 -2.17 -0.33
CA LEU A 46 1.80 -0.86 0.16
C LEU A 46 1.83 0.21 -0.95
N GLY A 47 2.87 0.23 -1.79
CA GLY A 47 2.93 1.15 -2.94
C GLY A 47 1.84 0.87 -3.97
N GLY A 48 1.41 -0.39 -4.11
CA GLY A 48 0.26 -0.77 -4.93
C GLY A 48 -1.07 -0.32 -4.32
N LEU A 49 -1.24 -0.48 -3.00
CA LEU A 49 -2.38 0.05 -2.24
C LEU A 49 -2.50 1.57 -2.41
N CYS A 50 -1.38 2.29 -2.32
CA CYS A 50 -1.33 3.75 -2.43
C CYS A 50 -1.41 4.25 -3.88
N MET A 51 -1.30 3.37 -4.89
CA MET A 51 -1.22 3.79 -6.30
C MET A 51 -2.35 4.72 -6.75
N PRO A 52 -3.62 4.52 -6.36
CA PRO A 52 -4.68 5.46 -6.74
C PRO A 52 -4.48 6.89 -6.20
N ARG A 53 -3.92 7.04 -4.99
CA ARG A 53 -3.56 8.36 -4.43
C ARG A 53 -2.36 8.95 -5.18
N ILE A 54 -1.34 8.13 -5.44
CA ILE A 54 -0.16 8.53 -6.25
C ILE A 54 -0.61 8.99 -7.63
N ALA A 55 -1.54 8.27 -8.26
CA ALA A 55 -2.05 8.63 -9.59
C ALA A 55 -2.80 9.97 -9.60
N ALA A 56 -3.45 10.35 -8.50
CA ALA A 56 -4.10 11.65 -8.36
C ALA A 56 -3.07 12.80 -8.32
N GLU A 57 -1.89 12.55 -7.71
CA GLU A 57 -0.80 13.53 -7.57
C GLU A 57 0.18 13.53 -8.77
N THR A 58 0.11 12.52 -9.65
CA THR A 58 0.99 12.36 -10.82
C THR A 58 0.24 12.26 -12.14
N PRO A 59 -0.67 13.20 -12.48
CA PRO A 59 -1.52 13.11 -13.68
C PRO A 59 -0.73 13.15 -15.00
N GLU A 60 0.53 13.60 -14.97
CA GLU A 60 1.46 13.61 -16.11
C GLU A 60 2.09 12.25 -16.40
N ALA A 61 2.06 11.30 -15.47
CA ALA A 61 2.56 9.95 -15.71
C ALA A 61 1.83 9.29 -16.89
N ALA A 62 2.57 8.48 -17.65
CA ALA A 62 2.04 7.77 -18.81
C ALA A 62 1.12 6.60 -18.43
N GLY A 63 1.31 6.02 -17.24
CA GLY A 63 0.51 4.94 -16.70
C GLY A 63 1.08 4.38 -15.41
N TYR A 64 0.37 3.40 -14.85
CA TYR A 64 0.64 2.85 -13.53
C TYR A 64 0.73 1.34 -13.56
N ILE A 65 1.62 0.77 -12.74
CA ILE A 65 1.79 -0.67 -12.58
C ILE A 65 1.62 -0.99 -11.09
N MET A 66 0.65 -1.84 -10.79
CA MET A 66 0.33 -2.30 -9.44
C MET A 66 0.74 -3.75 -9.29
N MET A 67 1.73 -4.04 -8.43
CA MET A 67 2.20 -5.40 -8.17
C MET A 67 1.80 -5.83 -6.77
N ALA A 68 1.16 -6.99 -6.66
CA ALA A 68 0.71 -7.52 -5.37
C ALA A 68 0.03 -6.42 -4.54
N ALA A 69 -0.93 -5.72 -5.15
CA ALA A 69 -1.59 -4.55 -4.57
C ALA A 69 -2.80 -5.00 -3.75
N PRO A 70 -2.82 -4.84 -2.43
CA PRO A 70 -4.00 -5.16 -1.63
C PRO A 70 -5.11 -4.13 -1.85
N VAL A 71 -6.35 -4.58 -1.69
CA VAL A 71 -7.55 -3.75 -1.49
C VAL A 71 -7.89 -3.69 -0.01
N MET A 72 -7.63 -4.79 0.68
CA MET A 72 -7.78 -4.92 2.12
C MET A 72 -6.94 -3.86 2.84
N ASP A 73 -7.45 -3.33 3.93
CA ASP A 73 -6.68 -2.41 4.77
C ASP A 73 -5.38 -3.07 5.29
N LEU A 74 -4.35 -2.24 5.45
CA LEU A 74 -3.01 -2.72 5.78
C LEU A 74 -2.95 -3.46 7.11
N ALA A 75 -3.72 -3.04 8.12
CA ALA A 75 -3.72 -3.70 9.43
C ALA A 75 -4.27 -5.12 9.35
N SER A 76 -5.37 -5.31 8.64
CA SER A 76 -5.97 -6.63 8.38
C SER A 76 -5.04 -7.52 7.55
N LEU A 77 -4.39 -6.95 6.53
CA LEU A 77 -3.42 -7.66 5.71
C LEU A 77 -2.22 -8.15 6.54
N MET A 78 -1.62 -7.27 7.34
CA MET A 78 -0.49 -7.61 8.22
C MET A 78 -0.88 -8.68 9.23
N LYS A 79 -2.07 -8.59 9.81
CA LYS A 79 -2.59 -9.60 10.74
C LYS A 79 -2.68 -10.97 10.08
N MET A 80 -3.27 -11.06 8.90
CA MET A 80 -3.34 -12.29 8.11
C MET A 80 -1.94 -12.86 7.82
N GLN A 81 -0.98 -12.02 7.46
CA GLN A 81 0.40 -12.42 7.20
C GLN A 81 1.07 -13.00 8.47
N TYR A 82 0.93 -12.36 9.63
CA TYR A 82 1.50 -12.85 10.89
C TYR A 82 0.82 -14.14 11.35
N GLU A 83 -0.50 -14.27 11.21
CA GLU A 83 -1.23 -15.51 11.50
C GLU A 83 -0.76 -16.67 10.61
N HIS A 84 -0.53 -16.42 9.32
CA HIS A 84 0.05 -17.40 8.41
C HIS A 84 1.46 -17.80 8.83
N LEU A 85 2.32 -16.82 9.12
CA LEU A 85 3.69 -17.07 9.56
C LEU A 85 3.74 -17.89 10.85
N ALA A 86 2.87 -17.61 11.83
CA ALA A 86 2.78 -18.38 13.06
C ALA A 86 2.49 -19.87 12.83
N GLN A 87 1.76 -20.22 11.74
CA GLN A 87 1.46 -21.63 11.40
C GLN A 87 2.68 -22.37 10.84
N ILE A 88 3.59 -21.68 10.17
CA ILE A 88 4.76 -22.28 9.51
C ILE A 88 6.07 -22.13 10.29
N MET A 89 6.08 -21.33 11.37
CA MET A 89 7.24 -21.20 12.27
C MET A 89 7.54 -22.52 12.98
N ASN A 90 8.84 -22.77 13.19
CA ASN A 90 9.29 -24.05 13.73
C ASN A 90 9.46 -24.05 15.25
N THR A 91 9.63 -22.90 15.88
CA THR A 91 9.85 -22.77 17.30
C THR A 91 8.72 -22.04 18.03
N ASP A 92 8.48 -22.39 19.28
CA ASP A 92 7.46 -21.72 20.11
C ASP A 92 7.78 -20.23 20.29
N GLN A 93 9.07 -19.86 20.31
CA GLN A 93 9.48 -18.46 20.42
C GLN A 93 9.10 -17.65 19.16
N GLU A 94 9.32 -18.20 17.98
CA GLU A 94 8.93 -17.54 16.72
C GLU A 94 7.41 -17.37 16.63
N LYS A 95 6.65 -18.42 16.97
CA LYS A 95 5.18 -18.36 17.03
C LYS A 95 4.71 -17.28 18.00
N ALA A 96 5.25 -17.26 19.22
CA ALA A 96 4.91 -16.24 20.22
C ALA A 96 5.24 -14.81 19.73
N SER A 97 6.28 -14.64 18.92
CA SER A 97 6.60 -13.34 18.32
C SER A 97 5.55 -12.91 17.30
N MET A 98 5.06 -13.83 16.47
CA MET A 98 3.98 -13.54 15.49
C MET A 98 2.66 -13.24 16.22
N ASP A 99 2.32 -14.02 17.24
CA ASP A 99 1.14 -13.79 18.07
C ASP A 99 1.19 -12.42 18.78
N ALA A 100 2.38 -11.99 19.21
CA ALA A 100 2.58 -10.67 19.80
C ALA A 100 2.35 -9.54 18.78
N MET A 101 2.76 -9.73 17.52
CA MET A 101 2.49 -8.76 16.44
C MET A 101 1.00 -8.68 16.10
N VAL A 102 0.28 -9.81 16.10
CA VAL A 102 -1.18 -9.84 15.95
C VAL A 102 -1.85 -9.07 17.08
N ALA A 103 -1.45 -9.33 18.34
CA ALA A 103 -1.98 -8.65 19.51
C ALA A 103 -1.68 -7.13 19.50
N GLU A 104 -0.53 -6.74 18.96
CA GLU A 104 -0.19 -5.33 18.76
C GLU A 104 -1.13 -4.65 17.76
N LEU A 105 -1.40 -5.29 16.60
CA LEU A 105 -2.33 -4.79 15.59
C LEU A 105 -3.78 -4.74 16.11
N ASP A 106 -4.17 -5.62 17.05
CA ASP A 106 -5.52 -5.60 17.64
C ASP A 106 -5.80 -4.30 18.42
N LYS A 107 -4.79 -3.58 18.88
CA LYS A 107 -4.95 -2.25 19.51
C LYS A 107 -5.58 -1.23 18.56
N LEU A 108 -5.40 -1.40 17.25
CA LEU A 108 -5.98 -0.52 16.22
C LEU A 108 -7.52 -0.56 16.20
N GLN A 109 -8.14 -1.58 16.81
CA GLN A 109 -9.60 -1.60 17.01
C GLN A 109 -10.09 -0.45 17.91
N GLN A 110 -9.19 0.15 18.69
CA GLN A 110 -9.47 1.30 19.56
C GLN A 110 -8.67 2.55 19.13
N LEU A 111 -8.36 2.66 17.84
CA LEU A 111 -7.47 3.67 17.26
C LEU A 111 -7.80 5.11 17.70
N ASP A 112 -9.10 5.44 17.79
CA ASP A 112 -9.54 6.78 18.21
C ASP A 112 -9.28 7.09 19.69
N SER A 113 -9.02 6.06 20.49
CA SER A 113 -8.75 6.17 21.92
C SER A 113 -7.27 6.07 22.28
N LEU A 114 -6.42 5.76 21.29
CA LEU A 114 -4.96 5.67 21.50
C LEU A 114 -4.38 7.07 21.72
N PRO A 115 -3.42 7.21 22.65
CA PRO A 115 -2.59 8.41 22.76
C PRO A 115 -1.88 8.71 21.43
N GLU A 116 -1.76 9.98 21.06
CA GLU A 116 -1.14 10.37 19.78
C GLU A 116 0.33 9.96 19.67
N ASP A 117 1.01 9.76 20.80
CA ASP A 117 2.41 9.37 20.91
C ASP A 117 2.61 7.86 21.18
N GLU A 118 1.54 7.07 21.22
CA GLU A 118 1.61 5.62 21.33
C GLU A 118 1.71 4.98 19.94
N ALA A 119 2.92 4.53 19.58
CA ALA A 119 3.12 3.81 18.32
C ALA A 119 2.55 2.39 18.41
N VAL A 120 1.83 1.96 17.37
CA VAL A 120 1.32 0.60 17.18
C VAL A 120 1.92 0.04 15.89
N ALA A 121 2.53 -1.15 15.99
CA ALA A 121 3.20 -1.81 14.87
C ALA A 121 4.16 -0.87 14.08
N GLY A 122 4.83 0.02 14.80
CA GLY A 122 5.86 0.92 14.25
C GLY A 122 5.35 2.25 13.70
N ALA A 123 4.06 2.52 13.75
CA ALA A 123 3.49 3.78 13.29
C ALA A 123 2.57 4.43 14.33
N TYR A 124 2.47 5.75 14.32
CA TYR A 124 1.60 6.52 15.20
C TYR A 124 0.13 6.52 14.73
N PRO A 125 -0.84 6.85 15.60
CA PRO A 125 -2.26 6.84 15.27
C PRO A 125 -2.64 7.66 14.03
N ALA A 126 -1.96 8.77 13.75
CA ALA A 126 -2.23 9.57 12.54
C ALA A 126 -1.98 8.78 11.25
N TYR A 127 -0.89 8.01 11.19
CA TYR A 127 -0.57 7.14 10.05
C TYR A 127 -1.65 6.08 9.82
N TRP A 128 -2.07 5.40 10.89
CA TRP A 128 -3.11 4.38 10.81
C TRP A 128 -4.47 4.94 10.45
N LYS A 129 -4.84 6.13 10.98
CA LYS A 129 -6.09 6.81 10.62
C LYS A 129 -6.13 7.17 9.14
N ASP A 130 -5.02 7.66 8.60
CA ASP A 130 -4.90 7.97 7.17
C ASP A 130 -5.11 6.71 6.31
N LEU A 131 -4.39 5.62 6.60
CA LEU A 131 -4.51 4.37 5.85
C LEU A 131 -5.87 3.68 5.99
N LEU A 132 -6.42 3.62 7.22
CA LEU A 132 -7.67 2.89 7.48
C LEU A 132 -8.93 3.67 7.04
N SER A 133 -8.82 4.97 6.79
CA SER A 133 -9.91 5.77 6.20
C SER A 133 -9.96 5.72 4.68
N TYR A 134 -8.99 5.09 4.05
CA TYR A 134 -8.79 5.09 2.61
C TYR A 134 -9.52 3.93 1.91
N ASP A 135 -10.26 4.23 0.86
CA ASP A 135 -10.90 3.27 -0.03
C ASP A 135 -10.16 3.26 -1.39
N PRO A 136 -9.31 2.25 -1.65
CA PRO A 136 -8.49 2.22 -2.85
C PRO A 136 -9.31 2.02 -4.12
N ILE A 137 -10.37 1.21 -4.10
CA ILE A 137 -11.23 0.97 -5.26
C ILE A 137 -11.94 2.26 -5.67
N LYS A 138 -12.58 2.92 -4.70
CA LYS A 138 -13.30 4.17 -4.97
C LYS A 138 -12.37 5.27 -5.47
N THR A 139 -11.16 5.36 -4.93
CA THR A 139 -10.19 6.35 -5.37
C THR A 139 -9.68 6.04 -6.77
N ALA A 140 -9.50 4.75 -7.11
CA ALA A 140 -9.04 4.29 -8.41
C ALA A 140 -10.02 4.60 -9.56
N GLU A 141 -11.31 4.82 -9.29
CA GLU A 141 -12.29 5.23 -10.30
C GLU A 141 -11.91 6.55 -11.00
N THR A 142 -11.07 7.36 -10.38
CA THR A 142 -10.58 8.63 -10.94
C THR A 142 -9.43 8.46 -11.94
N ILE A 143 -8.81 7.26 -12.02
CA ILE A 143 -7.65 7.02 -12.89
C ILE A 143 -8.10 6.89 -14.34
N THR A 144 -7.62 7.80 -15.17
CA THR A 144 -7.91 7.81 -16.63
C THR A 144 -6.76 7.27 -17.47
N LYS A 145 -5.60 7.02 -16.88
CA LYS A 145 -4.40 6.52 -17.53
C LYS A 145 -4.39 5.00 -17.58
N PRO A 146 -3.56 4.39 -18.45
CA PRO A 146 -3.37 2.94 -18.43
C PRO A 146 -2.91 2.40 -17.09
N VAL A 147 -3.51 1.32 -16.63
CA VAL A 147 -3.13 0.60 -15.41
C VAL A 147 -2.88 -0.86 -15.74
N LEU A 148 -1.78 -1.39 -15.24
CA LEU A 148 -1.43 -2.82 -15.29
C LEU A 148 -1.41 -3.38 -13.87
N VAL A 149 -2.25 -4.38 -13.60
CA VAL A 149 -2.27 -5.08 -12.31
C VAL A 149 -1.61 -6.45 -12.48
N LEU A 150 -0.60 -6.71 -11.65
CA LEU A 150 0.20 -7.94 -11.67
C LEU A 150 0.10 -8.66 -10.33
N GLN A 151 -0.09 -9.99 -10.36
CA GLN A 151 -0.21 -10.81 -9.15
C GLN A 151 0.47 -12.16 -9.32
N GLY A 152 1.24 -12.57 -8.31
CA GLY A 152 1.72 -13.95 -8.17
C GLY A 152 0.61 -14.85 -7.60
N GLU A 153 0.30 -15.97 -8.26
CA GLU A 153 -0.78 -16.86 -7.83
C GLU A 153 -0.49 -17.56 -6.49
N GLU A 154 0.79 -17.74 -6.16
CA GLU A 154 1.26 -18.35 -4.90
C GLU A 154 1.68 -17.31 -3.85
N ASP A 155 1.32 -16.03 -4.04
CA ASP A 155 1.66 -14.98 -3.09
C ASP A 155 0.82 -15.11 -1.81
N TYR A 156 1.47 -15.52 -0.71
CA TYR A 156 0.82 -15.65 0.60
C TYR A 156 0.69 -14.30 1.34
N GLN A 157 1.46 -13.29 0.94
CA GLN A 157 1.43 -11.98 1.58
C GLN A 157 0.26 -11.14 1.10
N VAL A 158 -0.01 -11.18 -0.21
CA VAL A 158 -1.16 -10.54 -0.82
C VAL A 158 -1.88 -11.61 -1.65
N PRO A 159 -2.96 -12.19 -1.13
CA PRO A 159 -3.61 -13.33 -1.79
C PRO A 159 -4.33 -12.93 -3.07
N MET A 160 -4.59 -13.91 -3.93
CA MET A 160 -5.33 -13.73 -5.18
C MET A 160 -6.71 -13.08 -5.02
N SER A 161 -7.32 -13.17 -3.84
CA SER A 161 -8.58 -12.47 -3.54
C SER A 161 -8.47 -10.96 -3.67
N GLU A 162 -7.30 -10.39 -3.42
CA GLU A 162 -7.04 -8.94 -3.58
C GLU A 162 -6.99 -8.55 -5.08
N TYR A 163 -6.29 -9.36 -5.88
CA TYR A 163 -6.28 -9.22 -7.34
C TYR A 163 -7.68 -9.34 -7.95
N GLU A 164 -8.49 -10.30 -7.50
CA GLU A 164 -9.85 -10.51 -8.02
C GLU A 164 -10.78 -9.35 -7.67
N GLN A 165 -10.56 -8.65 -6.56
CA GLN A 165 -11.29 -7.44 -6.23
C GLN A 165 -10.97 -6.31 -7.22
N TRP A 166 -9.69 -6.06 -7.52
CA TRP A 166 -9.28 -5.10 -8.55
C TRP A 166 -9.87 -5.44 -9.91
N LYS A 167 -9.76 -6.71 -10.31
CA LYS A 167 -10.27 -7.19 -11.59
C LYS A 167 -11.78 -7.02 -11.70
N THR A 168 -12.53 -7.44 -10.67
CA THR A 168 -13.99 -7.28 -10.64
C THR A 168 -14.43 -5.82 -10.76
N ALA A 169 -13.68 -4.89 -10.17
CA ALA A 169 -14.00 -3.47 -10.22
C ALA A 169 -13.69 -2.82 -11.57
N PHE A 170 -12.64 -3.30 -12.28
CA PHE A 170 -12.09 -2.56 -13.42
C PHE A 170 -11.89 -3.37 -14.70
N GLU A 171 -12.28 -4.65 -14.80
CA GLU A 171 -12.08 -5.46 -16.01
C GLU A 171 -12.81 -4.93 -17.24
N ASP A 172 -13.90 -4.18 -17.06
CA ASP A 172 -14.65 -3.54 -18.13
C ASP A 172 -14.03 -2.20 -18.62
N TYR A 173 -13.00 -1.71 -17.92
CA TYR A 173 -12.31 -0.48 -18.31
C TYR A 173 -11.19 -0.79 -19.31
N ALA A 174 -11.29 -0.30 -20.54
CA ALA A 174 -10.33 -0.58 -21.60
C ALA A 174 -8.88 -0.15 -21.30
N SER A 175 -8.68 0.75 -20.32
CA SER A 175 -7.36 1.20 -19.88
C SER A 175 -6.74 0.30 -18.80
N TRP A 176 -7.46 -0.69 -18.29
CA TRP A 176 -6.96 -1.59 -17.26
C TRP A 176 -6.61 -2.96 -17.85
N GLN A 177 -5.48 -3.50 -17.44
CA GLN A 177 -5.02 -4.84 -17.82
C GLN A 177 -4.64 -5.63 -16.56
N PHE A 178 -4.95 -6.94 -16.59
CA PHE A 178 -4.78 -7.83 -15.44
C PHE A 178 -4.01 -9.07 -15.87
N HIS A 179 -2.92 -9.40 -15.17
CA HIS A 179 -2.14 -10.62 -15.38
C HIS A 179 -1.77 -11.26 -14.06
N SER A 180 -2.03 -12.58 -13.92
CA SER A 180 -1.50 -13.43 -12.87
C SER A 180 -0.50 -14.45 -13.43
N TYR A 181 0.41 -14.97 -12.62
CA TYR A 181 1.47 -15.91 -13.03
C TYR A 181 2.02 -16.71 -11.85
#